data_4d049224fe4937e00736433ff9c6bfab
#
_entry.id   4d049224fe4937e00736433ff9c6bfab
#
_cell.length_a   1.000
_cell.length_b   1.000
_cell.length_c   1.000
_cell.angle_alpha   90.00
_cell.angle_beta   90.00
_cell.angle_gamma   90.00
#
_symmetry.space_group_name_H-M   'P 1'
#
loop_
_entity.id
_entity.type
_entity.pdbx_description
1 polymer ?
#
loop_
_entity_poly.entity_id
_entity_poly.type
_entity_poly.pdbx_seq_one_letter_code
_entity_poly.pdbx_strand_id
1 'polypeptide(L)'
;MKKSLCYILSLLLLSSLVACGSTGDESKAPDESSTVRDISSAAEESSKEETISQEESSEEPSVEESSEEPVKEPVTMPEIKEYIPMTFRKNDTGVFMTANDSQEAGHKIEVSMVKTAWGTWNLGYFKATDTDAKKTVTMNPGGTDWEYVYRVGETAGNITFCGGNHNNEKLIDIAFYNAKTGEELTEEKKTLSAEGVKIVEHTQIYFANQPDKPFVNVTRNYIVNGVDVWLECDYDFIRDAFFNLSYTAMFCIPKTSGNHIIYNNADGTTKEFSTALSGTKSGKDYGGDFDKGNAAASVEMYGDSNPGFRMHVEVYDPETMCDGFRYADKTMFWDMNSSQNKLYFCKFDNSKAHKVETGTHWDTLTRWSFYRADDAE
;
A
#
# COMPACT_ATOMS: atom_id res chain seq x y z
N MET A 1 44.41 -55.82 -19.13
CA MET A 1 43.61 -56.21 -17.94
C MET A 1 44.04 -55.36 -16.78
N LYS A 2 43.28 -54.33 -16.46
CA LYS A 2 43.23 -53.64 -15.15
C LYS A 2 41.88 -52.92 -15.08
N LYS A 3 41.02 -53.40 -14.22
CA LYS A 3 39.67 -52.86 -13.92
C LYS A 3 39.87 -51.65 -12.99
N SER A 4 39.42 -50.49 -13.38
CA SER A 4 39.27 -49.33 -12.47
C SER A 4 37.83 -49.26 -12.03
N LEU A 5 37.67 -49.34 -10.73
CA LEU A 5 36.42 -49.26 -9.98
C LEU A 5 36.13 -47.76 -9.71
N CYS A 6 35.07 -47.25 -10.35
CA CYS A 6 34.54 -45.91 -10.01
C CYS A 6 33.62 -46.02 -8.78
N TYR A 7 34.03 -45.43 -7.66
CA TYR A 7 33.14 -45.19 -6.51
C TYR A 7 32.26 -43.96 -6.79
N ILE A 8 30.99 -44.19 -6.89
CA ILE A 8 29.98 -43.13 -6.87
C ILE A 8 29.67 -42.81 -5.40
N LEU A 9 30.14 -41.66 -4.97
CA LEU A 9 29.81 -41.13 -3.66
C LEU A 9 28.50 -40.36 -3.76
N SER A 10 27.40 -40.99 -3.38
CA SER A 10 26.12 -40.33 -3.24
C SER A 10 26.10 -39.48 -1.98
N LEU A 11 26.21 -38.15 -2.13
CA LEU A 11 26.00 -37.20 -1.05
C LEU A 11 24.51 -36.98 -0.86
N LEU A 12 23.92 -37.62 0.13
CA LEU A 12 22.59 -37.30 0.64
C LEU A 12 22.67 -35.96 1.40
N LEU A 13 22.19 -34.90 0.75
CA LEU A 13 21.88 -33.65 1.44
C LEU A 13 20.52 -33.82 2.12
N LEU A 14 20.57 -34.06 3.43
CA LEU A 14 19.40 -33.87 4.29
C LEU A 14 19.10 -32.37 4.35
N SER A 15 18.06 -31.93 3.63
CA SER A 15 17.44 -30.64 3.86
C SER A 15 16.60 -30.73 5.15
N SER A 16 17.15 -30.19 6.22
CA SER A 16 16.38 -29.91 7.44
C SER A 16 15.30 -28.88 7.15
N LEU A 17 14.06 -29.31 7.02
CA LEU A 17 12.87 -28.49 7.13
C LEU A 17 12.80 -27.98 8.58
N VAL A 18 13.26 -26.74 8.79
CA VAL A 18 12.89 -25.99 9.96
C VAL A 18 11.46 -25.50 9.72
N ALA A 19 10.51 -26.22 10.27
CA ALA A 19 9.17 -25.72 10.46
C ALA A 19 9.25 -24.60 11.50
N CYS A 20 9.30 -23.34 11.03
CA CYS A 20 8.97 -22.21 11.89
C CYS A 20 7.48 -22.28 12.20
N GLY A 21 7.17 -22.82 13.37
CA GLY A 21 5.88 -22.63 14.00
C GLY A 21 5.70 -21.12 14.21
N SER A 22 4.69 -20.55 13.59
CA SER A 22 4.23 -19.21 13.89
C SER A 22 3.57 -19.25 15.26
N THR A 23 4.36 -19.00 16.31
CA THR A 23 3.79 -18.48 17.55
C THR A 23 3.40 -17.05 17.23
N GLY A 24 2.09 -16.79 17.24
CA GLY A 24 1.56 -15.45 17.08
C GLY A 24 2.13 -14.54 18.17
N ASP A 25 3.05 -13.69 17.77
CA ASP A 25 3.42 -12.54 18.56
C ASP A 25 2.51 -11.40 18.11
N GLU A 26 1.41 -11.25 18.83
CA GLU A 26 0.56 -10.07 18.75
C GLU A 26 1.45 -8.87 19.09
N SER A 27 1.84 -8.12 18.10
CA SER A 27 2.42 -6.81 18.31
C SER A 27 1.33 -5.91 18.89
N LYS A 28 1.22 -5.93 20.22
CA LYS A 28 0.45 -4.93 20.96
C LYS A 28 1.06 -3.57 20.67
N ALA A 29 0.30 -2.73 19.99
CA ALA A 29 0.47 -1.29 20.11
C ALA A 29 0.41 -0.91 21.59
N PRO A 30 1.19 0.06 22.06
CA PRO A 30 1.18 0.45 23.46
C PRO A 30 -0.22 0.95 23.83
N ASP A 31 -0.84 0.23 24.77
CA ASP A 31 -2.06 0.63 25.43
C ASP A 31 -1.70 1.76 26.41
N GLU A 32 -1.97 2.99 26.04
CA GLU A 32 -1.96 4.09 27.00
C GLU A 32 -3.24 4.02 27.82
N SER A 33 -3.13 3.36 28.95
CA SER A 33 -4.10 3.38 30.04
C SER A 33 -4.13 4.79 30.66
N SER A 34 -5.09 5.62 30.21
CA SER A 34 -5.44 6.84 30.91
C SER A 34 -6.34 6.51 32.11
N THR A 35 -5.77 6.66 33.28
CA THR A 35 -6.50 6.64 34.55
C THR A 35 -7.55 7.76 34.58
N VAL A 36 -8.80 7.35 34.62
CA VAL A 36 -9.95 8.19 34.95
C VAL A 36 -9.82 8.63 36.40
N ARG A 37 -9.75 9.93 36.63
CA ARG A 37 -10.02 10.52 37.93
C ARG A 37 -11.43 11.09 37.93
N ASP A 38 -12.28 10.45 38.70
CA ASP A 38 -13.56 10.98 39.12
C ASP A 38 -13.36 12.29 39.91
N ILE A 39 -14.03 13.35 39.46
CA ILE A 39 -14.38 14.48 40.32
C ILE A 39 -15.86 14.74 40.12
N SER A 40 -16.64 14.36 41.13
CA SER A 40 -18.01 14.80 41.31
C SER A 40 -18.00 16.19 41.94
N SER A 41 -18.85 17.09 41.53
CA SER A 41 -19.86 17.73 42.37
C SER A 41 -20.33 19.09 41.84
N ALA A 42 -21.62 19.17 41.89
CA ALA A 42 -22.49 20.24 42.37
C ALA A 42 -22.97 21.30 41.36
N ALA A 43 -24.28 21.28 41.31
CA ALA A 43 -25.22 22.19 40.67
C ALA A 43 -25.11 23.62 41.24
N GLU A 44 -25.51 24.59 40.40
CA GLU A 44 -26.42 25.67 40.85
C GLU A 44 -27.12 26.30 39.64
N GLU A 45 -28.46 26.37 39.78
CA GLU A 45 -29.40 27.08 38.93
C GLU A 45 -29.20 28.59 38.98
N SER A 46 -29.37 29.28 37.86
CA SER A 46 -29.86 30.66 37.87
C SER A 46 -30.58 30.96 36.56
N SER A 47 -31.89 31.03 36.68
CA SER A 47 -32.82 31.59 35.72
C SER A 47 -32.67 33.13 35.64
N LYS A 48 -32.64 33.69 34.43
CA LYS A 48 -33.14 35.07 34.16
C LYS A 48 -33.80 35.08 32.79
N GLU A 49 -35.09 35.41 32.84
CA GLU A 49 -35.90 35.94 31.74
C GLU A 49 -35.39 37.35 31.37
N GLU A 50 -35.29 37.61 30.06
CA GLU A 50 -35.42 38.97 29.53
C GLU A 50 -35.98 38.95 28.09
N THR A 51 -37.20 39.32 28.00
CA THR A 51 -37.93 40.28 27.15
C THR A 51 -37.58 40.37 25.67
N ILE A 52 -38.60 40.05 24.89
CA ILE A 52 -38.79 40.22 23.44
C ILE A 52 -38.79 41.71 23.07
N SER A 53 -38.00 42.08 22.07
CA SER A 53 -38.29 43.22 21.20
C SER A 53 -38.20 42.79 19.75
N GLN A 54 -39.33 42.86 19.06
CA GLN A 54 -39.47 42.71 17.63
C GLN A 54 -38.90 43.96 16.94
N GLU A 55 -37.92 43.77 16.07
CA GLU A 55 -37.65 44.67 14.96
C GLU A 55 -37.90 43.95 13.64
N GLU A 56 -38.88 44.47 12.91
CA GLU A 56 -39.13 44.12 11.52
C GLU A 56 -37.96 44.63 10.68
N SER A 57 -37.21 43.72 10.11
CA SER A 57 -36.25 44.02 9.04
C SER A 57 -36.72 43.35 7.75
N SER A 58 -36.99 44.17 6.76
CA SER A 58 -37.33 43.80 5.39
C SER A 58 -36.18 43.09 4.73
N GLU A 59 -36.31 41.79 4.48
CA GLU A 59 -35.38 41.00 3.67
C GLU A 59 -35.65 41.24 2.18
N GLU A 60 -34.69 41.85 1.48
CA GLU A 60 -34.56 41.70 0.03
C GLU A 60 -34.11 40.29 -0.29
N PRO A 61 -34.62 39.60 -1.32
CA PRO A 61 -34.16 38.29 -1.71
C PRO A 61 -32.74 38.37 -2.28
N SER A 62 -31.77 37.93 -1.53
CA SER A 62 -30.44 37.66 -2.08
C SER A 62 -30.54 36.47 -3.05
N VAL A 63 -30.28 36.74 -4.31
CA VAL A 63 -30.03 35.72 -5.32
C VAL A 63 -28.76 34.99 -4.92
N GLU A 64 -28.88 33.80 -4.38
CA GLU A 64 -27.76 32.88 -4.22
C GLU A 64 -27.30 32.49 -5.62
N GLU A 65 -26.21 33.10 -6.05
CA GLU A 65 -25.43 32.65 -7.19
C GLU A 65 -24.83 31.29 -6.79
N SER A 66 -25.51 30.21 -7.19
CA SER A 66 -25.00 28.84 -7.08
C SER A 66 -23.72 28.78 -7.90
N SER A 67 -22.59 28.95 -7.28
CA SER A 67 -21.32 28.60 -7.88
C SER A 67 -21.28 27.06 -7.97
N GLU A 68 -21.65 26.52 -9.11
CA GLU A 68 -21.35 25.13 -9.42
C GLU A 68 -19.83 24.99 -9.34
N GLU A 69 -19.36 24.28 -8.31
CA GLU A 69 -17.95 23.87 -8.27
C GLU A 69 -17.65 23.08 -9.54
N PRO A 70 -16.52 23.34 -10.21
CA PRO A 70 -16.17 22.59 -11.42
C PRO A 70 -16.12 21.11 -11.08
N VAL A 71 -16.90 20.31 -11.79
CA VAL A 71 -16.85 18.85 -11.72
C VAL A 71 -15.43 18.45 -12.12
N LYS A 72 -14.67 17.98 -11.18
CA LYS A 72 -13.32 17.53 -11.41
C LYS A 72 -13.37 16.16 -12.09
N GLU A 73 -12.48 15.93 -13.06
CA GLU A 73 -12.42 14.63 -13.76
C GLU A 73 -11.80 13.56 -12.83
N PRO A 74 -12.34 12.34 -12.80
CA PRO A 74 -11.78 11.28 -11.99
C PRO A 74 -10.31 11.02 -12.37
N VAL A 75 -9.47 10.77 -11.39
CA VAL A 75 -8.08 10.39 -11.64
C VAL A 75 -8.07 9.00 -12.25
N THR A 76 -7.66 8.91 -13.49
CA THR A 76 -7.53 7.64 -14.20
C THR A 76 -6.07 7.29 -14.39
N MET A 77 -5.80 6.00 -14.57
CA MET A 77 -4.47 5.53 -14.92
C MET A 77 -3.97 6.27 -16.17
N PRO A 78 -2.77 6.87 -16.13
CA PRO A 78 -2.24 7.62 -17.26
C PRO A 78 -2.02 6.70 -18.47
N GLU A 79 -2.16 7.26 -19.68
CA GLU A 79 -1.84 6.55 -20.91
C GLU A 79 -0.37 6.12 -20.91
N ILE A 80 -0.14 4.83 -21.05
CA ILE A 80 1.21 4.27 -21.17
C ILE A 80 1.69 4.44 -22.60
N LYS A 81 2.63 5.37 -22.80
CA LYS A 81 3.16 5.70 -24.14
C LYS A 81 4.06 4.62 -24.73
N GLU A 82 4.75 3.87 -23.87
CA GLU A 82 5.67 2.82 -24.28
C GLU A 82 5.53 1.62 -23.36
N TYR A 83 5.29 0.45 -23.95
CA TYR A 83 5.23 -0.81 -23.22
C TYR A 83 6.59 -1.52 -23.29
N ILE A 84 7.09 -1.89 -22.14
CA ILE A 84 8.39 -2.55 -21.99
C ILE A 84 8.24 -4.07 -22.22
N PRO A 85 9.10 -4.70 -23.05
CA PRO A 85 9.12 -6.14 -23.18
C PRO A 85 9.43 -6.83 -21.85
N MET A 86 8.57 -7.76 -21.46
CA MET A 86 8.65 -8.51 -20.21
C MET A 86 8.53 -10.01 -20.44
N THR A 87 9.03 -10.78 -19.49
CA THR A 87 8.65 -12.18 -19.35
C THR A 87 7.64 -12.33 -18.23
N PHE A 88 6.65 -13.16 -18.47
CA PHE A 88 5.61 -13.51 -17.51
C PHE A 88 5.65 -15.01 -17.24
N ARG A 89 5.62 -15.41 -15.97
CA ARG A 89 5.52 -16.81 -15.56
C ARG A 89 4.60 -16.93 -14.37
N LYS A 90 3.58 -17.77 -14.48
CA LYS A 90 2.60 -18.07 -13.43
C LYS A 90 2.70 -19.52 -12.98
N ASN A 91 2.49 -19.78 -11.70
CA ASN A 91 2.24 -21.10 -11.12
C ASN A 91 1.11 -21.00 -10.08
N ASP A 92 0.85 -22.10 -9.37
CA ASP A 92 -0.28 -22.20 -8.44
C ASP A 92 -0.26 -21.16 -7.29
N THR A 93 0.92 -20.61 -6.96
CA THR A 93 1.13 -19.77 -5.77
C THR A 93 1.81 -18.43 -6.06
N GLY A 94 2.29 -18.21 -7.27
CA GLY A 94 3.05 -17.00 -7.59
C GLY A 94 3.02 -16.63 -9.07
N VAL A 95 3.19 -15.36 -9.31
CA VAL A 95 3.44 -14.74 -10.62
C VAL A 95 4.78 -14.02 -10.56
N PHE A 96 5.56 -14.16 -11.61
CA PHE A 96 6.88 -13.55 -11.74
C PHE A 96 6.95 -12.80 -13.06
N MET A 97 7.20 -11.52 -12.99
CA MET A 97 7.26 -10.58 -14.10
C MET A 97 8.67 -9.99 -14.14
N THR A 98 9.38 -10.20 -15.24
CA THR A 98 10.79 -9.77 -15.36
C THR A 98 10.97 -8.91 -16.60
N ALA A 99 11.63 -7.77 -16.45
CA ALA A 99 12.06 -6.89 -17.53
C ALA A 99 13.57 -6.62 -17.47
N ASN A 100 14.15 -6.17 -18.57
CA ASN A 100 15.45 -5.53 -18.50
C ASN A 100 15.27 -4.11 -17.95
N ASP A 101 16.24 -3.65 -17.16
CA ASP A 101 16.31 -2.26 -16.77
C ASP A 101 16.73 -1.42 -17.98
N SER A 102 15.87 -0.50 -18.40
CA SER A 102 16.12 0.36 -19.56
C SER A 102 17.21 1.41 -19.30
N GLN A 103 17.52 1.70 -18.05
CA GLN A 103 18.53 2.69 -17.67
C GLN A 103 19.96 2.11 -17.70
N GLU A 104 20.09 0.80 -17.54
CA GLU A 104 21.40 0.16 -17.55
C GLU A 104 21.36 -1.25 -18.16
N ALA A 105 22.16 -1.46 -19.20
CA ALA A 105 22.29 -2.77 -19.84
C ALA A 105 22.86 -3.81 -18.85
N GLY A 106 22.36 -5.03 -18.92
CA GLY A 106 22.80 -6.11 -18.01
C GLY A 106 22.07 -6.15 -16.68
N HIS A 107 21.14 -5.22 -16.41
CA HIS A 107 20.29 -5.27 -15.22
C HIS A 107 18.88 -5.75 -15.53
N LYS A 108 18.35 -6.55 -14.62
CA LYS A 108 16.99 -7.07 -14.69
C LYS A 108 16.19 -6.64 -13.47
N ILE A 109 14.94 -6.25 -13.73
CA ILE A 109 13.94 -5.96 -12.70
C ILE A 109 12.99 -7.14 -12.63
N GLU A 110 12.71 -7.62 -11.43
CA GLU A 110 11.73 -8.67 -11.19
C GLU A 110 10.73 -8.21 -10.13
N VAL A 111 9.45 -8.25 -10.51
CA VAL A 111 8.29 -8.03 -9.65
C VAL A 111 7.53 -9.34 -9.53
N SER A 112 7.10 -9.69 -8.31
CA SER A 112 6.27 -10.87 -8.11
C SER A 112 4.90 -10.51 -7.53
N MET A 113 3.93 -11.41 -7.76
CA MET A 113 2.72 -11.50 -6.94
C MET A 113 2.68 -12.87 -6.25
N VAL A 114 2.03 -12.93 -5.11
CA VAL A 114 1.91 -14.14 -4.29
C VAL A 114 0.44 -14.37 -3.97
N LYS A 115 -0.01 -15.60 -4.15
CA LYS A 115 -1.33 -16.03 -3.73
C LYS A 115 -1.34 -16.23 -2.21
N THR A 116 -2.23 -15.53 -1.52
CA THR A 116 -2.42 -15.65 -0.07
C THR A 116 -3.05 -16.98 0.32
N ALA A 117 -3.03 -17.32 1.59
CA ALA A 117 -3.68 -18.53 2.08
C ALA A 117 -5.21 -18.53 1.93
N TRP A 118 -5.82 -17.35 1.85
CA TRP A 118 -7.27 -17.16 1.63
C TRP A 118 -7.64 -16.92 0.16
N GLY A 119 -6.66 -16.96 -0.73
CA GLY A 119 -6.86 -17.07 -2.18
C GLY A 119 -6.69 -15.79 -2.98
N THR A 120 -6.65 -14.61 -2.35
CA THR A 120 -6.34 -13.34 -3.04
C THR A 120 -4.89 -13.30 -3.50
N TRP A 121 -4.58 -12.38 -4.43
CA TRP A 121 -3.24 -12.21 -4.93
C TRP A 121 -2.72 -10.82 -4.56
N ASN A 122 -1.54 -10.76 -3.96
CA ASN A 122 -0.93 -9.51 -3.54
C ASN A 122 0.45 -9.35 -4.15
N LEU A 123 0.88 -8.11 -4.36
CA LEU A 123 2.27 -7.82 -4.74
C LEU A 123 3.22 -8.45 -3.71
N GLY A 124 4.24 -9.08 -4.21
CA GLY A 124 5.23 -9.80 -3.41
C GLY A 124 6.52 -9.02 -3.26
N TYR A 125 7.57 -9.42 -4.00
CA TYR A 125 8.86 -8.77 -3.92
C TYR A 125 9.16 -7.89 -5.14
N PHE A 126 10.10 -6.94 -4.94
CA PHE A 126 10.74 -6.17 -5.99
C PHE A 126 12.26 -6.33 -5.89
N LYS A 127 12.90 -6.75 -6.98
CA LYS A 127 14.34 -6.98 -7.04
C LYS A 127 14.95 -6.40 -8.30
N ALA A 128 16.14 -5.80 -8.16
CA ALA A 128 17.01 -5.43 -9.26
C ALA A 128 18.24 -6.35 -9.25
N THR A 129 18.57 -6.97 -10.38
CA THR A 129 19.70 -7.91 -10.51
C THR A 129 20.66 -7.44 -11.57
N ASP A 130 21.90 -7.19 -11.18
CA ASP A 130 23.04 -7.06 -12.08
C ASP A 130 23.43 -8.46 -12.55
N THR A 131 23.23 -8.73 -13.84
CA THR A 131 23.48 -10.06 -14.43
C THR A 131 24.97 -10.37 -14.60
N ASP A 132 25.80 -9.35 -14.77
CA ASP A 132 27.25 -9.50 -14.99
C ASP A 132 27.96 -9.70 -13.66
N ALA A 133 27.68 -8.86 -12.68
CA ALA A 133 28.21 -9.00 -11.32
C ALA A 133 27.49 -10.11 -10.52
N LYS A 134 26.39 -10.67 -11.03
CA LYS A 134 25.52 -11.66 -10.35
C LYS A 134 25.08 -11.16 -8.96
N LYS A 135 24.82 -9.88 -8.85
CA LYS A 135 24.41 -9.23 -7.62
C LYS A 135 22.94 -8.86 -7.69
N THR A 136 22.16 -9.28 -6.70
CA THR A 136 20.76 -8.88 -6.56
C THR A 136 20.60 -7.90 -5.40
N VAL A 137 19.94 -6.79 -5.66
CA VAL A 137 19.50 -5.83 -4.67
C VAL A 137 18.00 -6.00 -4.47
N THR A 138 17.61 -6.24 -3.24
CA THR A 138 16.19 -6.37 -2.88
C THR A 138 15.68 -5.00 -2.44
N MET A 139 14.72 -4.46 -3.19
CA MET A 139 14.02 -3.23 -2.81
C MET A 139 12.81 -3.54 -1.93
N ASN A 140 12.09 -4.64 -2.20
CA ASN A 140 11.07 -5.18 -1.31
C ASN A 140 11.29 -6.70 -1.18
N PRO A 141 11.37 -7.25 0.05
CA PRO A 141 11.65 -8.68 0.25
C PRO A 141 10.43 -9.58 0.05
N GLY A 142 9.23 -9.01 -0.04
CA GLY A 142 7.96 -9.73 -0.04
C GLY A 142 7.43 -10.03 1.37
N GLY A 143 6.26 -10.65 1.42
CA GLY A 143 5.60 -11.03 2.67
C GLY A 143 5.01 -9.86 3.46
N THR A 144 4.83 -8.71 2.80
CA THR A 144 4.23 -7.50 3.39
C THR A 144 3.21 -6.91 2.42
N ASP A 145 2.33 -6.07 2.94
CA ASP A 145 1.30 -5.43 2.13
C ASP A 145 1.88 -4.28 1.32
N TRP A 146 1.36 -4.10 0.11
CA TRP A 146 1.61 -2.95 -0.76
C TRP A 146 0.32 -2.17 -1.02
N GLU A 147 -0.77 -2.89 -1.29
CA GLU A 147 -2.01 -2.37 -1.81
C GLU A 147 -2.74 -1.53 -0.77
N TYR A 148 -3.32 -2.21 0.19
CA TYR A 148 -4.08 -1.59 1.29
C TYR A 148 -4.19 -2.52 2.51
N VAL A 149 -4.41 -1.88 3.65
CA VAL A 149 -4.83 -2.53 4.91
C VAL A 149 -5.74 -1.56 5.65
N TYR A 150 -6.87 -2.05 6.11
CA TYR A 150 -7.86 -1.26 6.81
C TYR A 150 -8.07 -1.76 8.24
N ARG A 151 -8.39 -0.84 9.15
CA ARG A 151 -9.10 -1.18 10.38
C ARG A 151 -10.53 -0.71 10.23
N VAL A 152 -11.44 -1.67 10.18
CA VAL A 152 -12.85 -1.44 9.86
C VAL A 152 -13.75 -2.36 10.68
N GLY A 153 -14.97 -1.94 10.92
CA GLY A 153 -15.98 -2.72 11.61
C GLY A 153 -17.40 -2.38 11.19
N GLU A 154 -18.35 -3.27 11.49
CA GLU A 154 -19.78 -3.04 11.31
C GLU A 154 -20.28 -1.90 12.21
N THR A 155 -19.59 -1.64 13.32
CA THR A 155 -19.87 -0.54 14.25
C THR A 155 -18.57 0.13 14.69
N ALA A 156 -18.65 1.36 15.16
CA ALA A 156 -17.52 2.10 15.67
C ALA A 156 -16.82 1.43 16.87
N GLY A 157 -17.51 0.55 17.59
CA GLY A 157 -16.96 -0.16 18.75
C GLY A 157 -16.33 -1.53 18.46
N ASN A 158 -16.44 -2.02 17.22
CA ASN A 158 -15.91 -3.35 16.83
C ASN A 158 -15.09 -3.26 15.55
N ILE A 159 -13.95 -2.58 15.65
CA ILE A 159 -13.05 -2.30 14.54
C ILE A 159 -11.82 -3.19 14.64
N THR A 160 -11.47 -3.88 13.53
CA THR A 160 -10.31 -4.77 13.45
C THR A 160 -9.67 -4.72 12.07
N PHE A 161 -8.47 -5.32 11.91
CA PHE A 161 -7.75 -5.33 10.66
C PHE A 161 -8.42 -6.24 9.61
N CYS A 162 -8.42 -5.78 8.34
CA CYS A 162 -8.81 -6.55 7.16
C CYS A 162 -8.06 -6.06 5.90
N GLY A 163 -8.14 -6.87 4.85
CA GLY A 163 -7.41 -6.64 3.61
C GLY A 163 -5.93 -6.99 3.68
N GLY A 164 -5.26 -7.05 2.56
CA GLY A 164 -3.85 -7.39 2.46
C GLY A 164 -3.51 -8.72 3.16
N ASN A 165 -2.51 -8.72 4.01
CA ASN A 165 -2.09 -9.91 4.78
C ASN A 165 -2.92 -10.15 6.07
N HIS A 166 -3.96 -9.36 6.30
CA HIS A 166 -4.81 -9.49 7.49
C HIS A 166 -6.07 -10.33 7.27
N ASN A 167 -6.18 -11.02 6.11
CA ASN A 167 -7.35 -11.82 5.77
C ASN A 167 -8.64 -10.95 5.68
N ASN A 168 -9.80 -11.57 5.88
CA ASN A 168 -11.14 -10.96 5.78
C ASN A 168 -11.41 -10.40 4.36
N GLU A 169 -10.79 -11.03 3.36
CA GLU A 169 -10.96 -10.73 1.96
C GLU A 169 -11.10 -12.02 1.17
N LYS A 170 -11.93 -12.03 0.15
CA LYS A 170 -12.24 -13.19 -0.68
C LYS A 170 -12.04 -12.85 -2.15
N LEU A 171 -11.29 -13.69 -2.84
CA LEU A 171 -11.16 -13.63 -4.29
C LEU A 171 -12.50 -14.01 -4.96
N ILE A 172 -12.93 -13.19 -5.91
CA ILE A 172 -14.02 -13.51 -6.83
C ILE A 172 -13.44 -14.09 -8.11
N ASP A 173 -12.57 -13.33 -8.78
CA ASP A 173 -11.81 -13.78 -9.95
C ASP A 173 -10.52 -12.96 -10.10
N ILE A 174 -9.62 -13.48 -10.96
CA ILE A 174 -8.40 -12.80 -11.39
C ILE A 174 -8.03 -13.24 -12.79
N ALA A 175 -7.58 -12.26 -13.60
CA ALA A 175 -7.08 -12.50 -14.96
C ALA A 175 -5.80 -11.70 -15.22
N PHE A 176 -4.96 -12.21 -16.11
CA PHE A 176 -3.67 -11.67 -16.50
C PHE A 176 -3.63 -11.44 -17.99
N TYR A 177 -3.15 -10.28 -18.43
CA TYR A 177 -3.15 -9.90 -19.83
C TYR A 177 -1.80 -9.29 -20.25
N ASN A 178 -1.44 -9.45 -21.51
CA ASN A 178 -0.48 -8.57 -22.15
C ASN A 178 -1.08 -7.15 -22.16
N ALA A 179 -0.42 -6.20 -21.51
CA ALA A 179 -0.99 -4.88 -21.28
C ALA A 179 -1.21 -4.09 -22.57
N LYS A 180 -0.36 -4.30 -23.60
CA LYS A 180 -0.46 -3.62 -24.90
C LYS A 180 -1.52 -4.22 -25.80
N THR A 181 -1.60 -5.55 -25.87
CA THR A 181 -2.46 -6.23 -26.84
C THR A 181 -3.82 -6.62 -26.28
N GLY A 182 -3.95 -6.70 -24.95
CA GLY A 182 -5.12 -7.24 -24.27
C GLY A 182 -5.26 -8.77 -24.36
N GLU A 183 -4.26 -9.47 -24.89
CA GLU A 183 -4.26 -10.94 -24.96
C GLU A 183 -4.11 -11.55 -23.58
N GLU A 184 -4.94 -12.53 -23.24
CA GLU A 184 -4.90 -13.17 -21.93
C GLU A 184 -3.71 -14.14 -21.80
N LEU A 185 -3.00 -14.06 -20.67
CA LEU A 185 -1.82 -14.86 -20.34
C LEU A 185 -2.25 -16.08 -19.48
N THR A 186 -2.76 -17.10 -20.12
CA THR A 186 -3.41 -18.24 -19.44
C THR A 186 -2.49 -19.43 -19.15
N GLU A 187 -1.39 -19.59 -19.88
CA GLU A 187 -0.54 -20.77 -19.79
C GLU A 187 0.26 -20.82 -18.46
N GLU A 188 -0.03 -21.86 -17.68
CA GLU A 188 0.69 -22.10 -16.42
C GLU A 188 2.04 -22.80 -16.65
N LYS A 189 3.00 -22.49 -15.76
CA LYS A 189 4.34 -23.10 -15.70
C LYS A 189 5.22 -22.87 -16.93
N LYS A 190 4.74 -22.08 -17.89
CA LYS A 190 5.54 -21.63 -19.03
C LYS A 190 5.97 -20.18 -18.83
N THR A 191 7.05 -19.80 -19.49
CA THR A 191 7.46 -18.39 -19.61
C THR A 191 6.86 -17.86 -20.90
N LEU A 192 6.04 -16.83 -20.78
CA LEU A 192 5.43 -16.12 -21.89
C LEU A 192 6.11 -14.77 -22.08
N SER A 193 6.06 -14.24 -23.29
CA SER A 193 6.48 -12.86 -23.57
C SER A 193 5.25 -11.95 -23.51
N ALA A 194 5.41 -10.77 -22.91
CA ALA A 194 4.37 -9.75 -22.86
C ALA A 194 5.01 -8.36 -23.08
N GLU A 195 4.22 -7.40 -23.50
CA GLU A 195 4.57 -5.98 -23.56
C GLU A 195 3.79 -5.27 -22.44
N GLY A 196 4.44 -5.14 -21.26
CA GLY A 196 3.76 -4.87 -20.01
C GLY A 196 2.83 -6.02 -19.58
N VAL A 197 2.45 -6.07 -18.33
CA VAL A 197 1.48 -7.04 -17.79
C VAL A 197 0.36 -6.29 -17.11
N LYS A 198 -0.89 -6.50 -17.56
CA LYS A 198 -2.09 -6.02 -16.88
C LYS A 198 -2.70 -7.17 -16.07
N ILE A 199 -3.13 -6.86 -14.84
CA ILE A 199 -3.78 -7.82 -13.95
C ILE A 199 -5.07 -7.18 -13.47
N VAL A 200 -6.16 -7.91 -13.58
CA VAL A 200 -7.47 -7.49 -13.07
C VAL A 200 -7.91 -8.50 -12.03
N GLU A 201 -8.14 -8.04 -10.81
CA GLU A 201 -8.57 -8.89 -9.71
C GLU A 201 -9.82 -8.29 -9.07
N HIS A 202 -10.85 -9.11 -8.90
CA HIS A 202 -12.06 -8.76 -8.18
C HIS A 202 -12.11 -9.48 -6.85
N THR A 203 -12.32 -8.72 -5.79
CA THR A 203 -12.42 -9.24 -4.42
C THR A 203 -13.62 -8.67 -3.68
N GLN A 204 -13.94 -9.28 -2.55
CA GLN A 204 -14.86 -8.76 -1.56
C GLN A 204 -14.18 -8.71 -0.21
N ILE A 205 -14.21 -7.57 0.47
CA ILE A 205 -13.76 -7.45 1.86
C ILE A 205 -14.97 -7.57 2.76
N TYR A 206 -14.83 -8.32 3.83
CA TYR A 206 -15.88 -8.58 4.81
C TYR A 206 -15.42 -8.26 6.24
N PHE A 207 -16.38 -8.00 7.11
CA PHE A 207 -16.07 -7.76 8.52
C PHE A 207 -15.40 -8.99 9.14
N ALA A 208 -14.43 -8.75 10.00
CA ALA A 208 -13.65 -9.82 10.60
C ALA A 208 -14.53 -10.90 11.24
N ASN A 209 -14.22 -12.16 10.93
CA ASN A 209 -14.98 -13.32 11.36
C ASN A 209 -16.46 -13.39 10.89
N GLN A 210 -16.82 -12.60 9.85
CA GLN A 210 -18.15 -12.57 9.27
C GLN A 210 -18.09 -12.71 7.74
N PRO A 211 -17.64 -13.87 7.20
CA PRO A 211 -17.39 -14.08 5.76
C PRO A 211 -18.66 -14.03 4.90
N ASP A 212 -19.83 -14.05 5.51
CA ASP A 212 -21.13 -13.87 4.91
C ASP A 212 -21.59 -12.40 4.85
N LYS A 213 -20.80 -11.48 5.41
CA LYS A 213 -21.08 -10.06 5.43
C LYS A 213 -20.00 -9.22 4.72
N PRO A 214 -19.88 -9.31 3.40
CA PRO A 214 -19.04 -8.38 2.66
C PRO A 214 -19.61 -6.98 2.79
N PHE A 215 -18.74 -5.99 2.97
CA PHE A 215 -19.14 -4.59 3.07
C PHE A 215 -18.71 -3.77 1.85
N VAL A 216 -17.72 -4.25 1.08
CA VAL A 216 -17.22 -3.58 -0.11
C VAL A 216 -16.79 -4.58 -1.16
N ASN A 217 -17.14 -4.31 -2.42
CA ASN A 217 -16.56 -4.95 -3.58
C ASN A 217 -15.33 -4.13 -4.01
N VAL A 218 -14.25 -4.81 -4.36
CA VAL A 218 -13.02 -4.15 -4.80
C VAL A 218 -12.60 -4.68 -6.16
N THR A 219 -12.32 -3.77 -7.09
CA THR A 219 -11.63 -4.07 -8.34
C THR A 219 -10.21 -3.53 -8.24
N ARG A 220 -9.22 -4.38 -8.45
CA ARG A 220 -7.80 -4.01 -8.50
C ARG A 220 -7.29 -4.16 -9.92
N ASN A 221 -6.90 -3.04 -10.52
CA ASN A 221 -6.30 -2.99 -11.85
C ASN A 221 -4.81 -2.68 -11.71
N TYR A 222 -3.97 -3.67 -11.92
CA TYR A 222 -2.52 -3.47 -11.93
C TYR A 222 -2.01 -3.33 -13.35
N ILE A 223 -0.99 -2.49 -13.56
CA ILE A 223 -0.11 -2.53 -14.73
C ILE A 223 1.34 -2.58 -14.24
N VAL A 224 2.03 -3.65 -14.58
CA VAL A 224 3.48 -3.78 -14.39
C VAL A 224 4.13 -3.53 -15.74
N ASN A 225 4.94 -2.47 -15.83
CA ASN A 225 5.57 -2.05 -17.07
C ASN A 225 7.05 -1.71 -16.84
N GLY A 226 7.91 -2.73 -16.92
CA GLY A 226 9.33 -2.59 -16.61
C GLY A 226 9.58 -2.28 -15.15
N VAL A 227 9.98 -1.04 -14.88
CA VAL A 227 10.31 -0.54 -13.53
C VAL A 227 9.11 0.02 -12.77
N ASP A 228 7.99 0.18 -13.45
CA ASP A 228 6.79 0.78 -12.90
C ASP A 228 5.74 -0.29 -12.55
N VAL A 229 5.14 -0.12 -11.38
CA VAL A 229 3.95 -0.85 -10.95
C VAL A 229 2.86 0.15 -10.63
N TRP A 230 1.81 0.13 -11.42
CA TRP A 230 0.62 0.93 -11.21
C TRP A 230 -0.47 0.08 -10.57
N LEU A 231 -1.24 0.66 -9.68
CA LEU A 231 -2.43 0.05 -9.10
C LEU A 231 -3.55 1.08 -8.99
N GLU A 232 -4.65 0.80 -9.66
CA GLU A 232 -5.93 1.45 -9.48
C GLU A 232 -6.83 0.51 -8.69
N CYS A 233 -7.47 1.02 -7.64
CA CYS A 233 -8.47 0.27 -6.88
C CYS A 233 -9.78 1.04 -6.86
N ASP A 234 -10.86 0.35 -7.27
CA ASP A 234 -12.22 0.82 -7.17
C ASP A 234 -12.92 0.10 -6.03
N TYR A 235 -13.62 0.84 -5.16
CA TYR A 235 -14.32 0.32 -3.99
C TYR A 235 -15.79 0.69 -4.07
N ASP A 236 -16.66 -0.30 -4.22
CA ASP A 236 -18.11 -0.13 -4.18
C ASP A 236 -18.65 -0.61 -2.82
N PHE A 237 -19.04 0.33 -1.95
CA PHE A 237 -19.57 0.01 -0.62
C PHE A 237 -21.00 -0.49 -0.70
N ILE A 238 -21.19 -1.74 -0.32
CA ILE A 238 -22.50 -2.43 -0.33
C ILE A 238 -23.14 -2.54 1.06
N ARG A 239 -22.42 -2.08 2.09
CA ARG A 239 -22.88 -1.94 3.48
C ARG A 239 -22.20 -0.77 4.15
N ASP A 240 -22.90 -0.18 5.13
CA ASP A 240 -22.28 0.79 6.03
C ASP A 240 -21.09 0.16 6.76
N ALA A 241 -20.00 0.90 6.86
CA ALA A 241 -18.78 0.48 7.53
C ALA A 241 -18.16 1.63 8.32
N PHE A 242 -17.44 1.31 9.40
CA PHE A 242 -16.76 2.28 10.25
C PHE A 242 -15.27 2.05 10.17
N PHE A 243 -14.53 3.01 9.61
CA PHE A 243 -13.08 2.99 9.46
C PHE A 243 -12.43 3.85 10.51
N ASN A 244 -11.34 3.39 11.11
CA ASN A 244 -10.47 4.27 11.89
C ASN A 244 -9.03 4.29 11.39
N LEU A 245 -8.70 3.42 10.42
CA LEU A 245 -7.39 3.40 9.78
C LEU A 245 -7.54 2.92 8.34
N SER A 246 -6.86 3.59 7.42
CA SER A 246 -6.78 3.18 6.02
C SER A 246 -5.36 3.36 5.51
N TYR A 247 -4.57 2.29 5.54
CA TYR A 247 -3.28 2.27 4.88
C TYR A 247 -3.41 1.89 3.42
N THR A 248 -2.70 2.59 2.55
CA THR A 248 -2.58 2.28 1.13
C THR A 248 -1.17 2.61 0.65
N ALA A 249 -0.85 2.24 -0.58
CA ALA A 249 0.44 2.53 -1.21
C ALA A 249 1.64 2.19 -0.32
N MET A 250 1.54 1.09 0.40
CA MET A 250 2.56 0.66 1.35
C MET A 250 3.79 0.13 0.63
N PHE A 251 4.95 0.25 1.27
CA PHE A 251 6.17 -0.36 0.75
C PHE A 251 7.11 -0.75 1.89
N CYS A 252 7.39 -2.04 2.01
CA CYS A 252 8.39 -2.55 2.95
C CYS A 252 9.74 -2.63 2.27
N ILE A 253 10.76 -1.99 2.84
CA ILE A 253 12.09 -1.92 2.24
C ILE A 253 13.15 -2.36 3.26
N PRO A 254 14.13 -3.21 2.87
CA PRO A 254 15.27 -3.51 3.73
C PRO A 254 16.02 -2.23 4.09
N LYS A 255 16.46 -2.09 5.32
CA LYS A 255 17.24 -0.92 5.77
C LYS A 255 18.49 -0.68 4.93
N THR A 256 19.10 -1.73 4.40
CA THR A 256 20.26 -1.63 3.48
C THR A 256 19.92 -0.99 2.13
N SER A 257 18.65 -1.04 1.72
CA SER A 257 18.17 -0.49 0.45
C SER A 257 17.29 0.76 0.66
N GLY A 258 16.88 1.06 1.89
CA GLY A 258 15.95 2.14 2.18
C GLY A 258 16.03 2.61 3.62
N ASN A 259 17.22 3.07 4.06
CA ASN A 259 17.36 3.75 5.34
C ASN A 259 17.26 5.27 5.23
N HIS A 260 17.27 5.82 4.03
CA HIS A 260 16.97 7.21 3.72
C HIS A 260 15.61 7.33 3.08
N ILE A 261 14.93 8.42 3.38
CA ILE A 261 13.60 8.71 2.89
C ILE A 261 13.46 10.19 2.64
N ILE A 262 12.92 10.54 1.49
CA ILE A 262 12.62 11.91 1.09
C ILE A 262 11.11 12.00 0.88
N TYR A 263 10.46 12.83 1.67
CA TYR A 263 9.06 13.20 1.49
C TYR A 263 8.96 14.37 0.53
N ASN A 264 8.21 14.22 -0.54
CA ASN A 264 7.87 15.29 -1.46
C ASN A 264 6.45 15.77 -1.12
N ASN A 265 6.37 16.91 -0.46
CA ASN A 265 5.10 17.46 0.01
C ASN A 265 4.31 18.12 -1.13
N ALA A 266 2.99 18.20 -0.97
CA ALA A 266 2.10 18.78 -1.98
C ALA A 266 2.38 20.25 -2.27
N ASP A 267 2.98 20.99 -1.32
CA ASP A 267 3.40 22.38 -1.48
C ASP A 267 4.75 22.56 -2.21
N GLY A 268 5.35 21.46 -2.68
CA GLY A 268 6.64 21.44 -3.37
C GLY A 268 7.85 21.45 -2.45
N THR A 269 7.67 21.47 -1.13
CA THR A 269 8.78 21.30 -0.19
C THR A 269 9.19 19.85 -0.05
N THR A 270 10.43 19.61 0.34
CA THR A 270 10.95 18.26 0.60
C THR A 270 11.44 18.15 2.04
N LYS A 271 11.35 16.95 2.61
CA LYS A 271 11.86 16.65 3.94
C LYS A 271 12.54 15.30 3.95
N GLU A 272 13.79 15.26 4.33
CA GLU A 272 14.59 14.03 4.38
C GLU A 272 14.75 13.53 5.81
N PHE A 273 14.70 12.20 5.97
CA PHE A 273 14.96 11.49 7.21
C PHE A 273 15.85 10.28 6.94
N SER A 274 16.47 9.77 8.00
CA SER A 274 17.18 8.50 7.93
C SER A 274 16.94 7.66 9.16
N THR A 275 16.97 6.35 8.98
CA THR A 275 16.93 5.36 10.06
C THR A 275 18.30 4.72 10.23
N ALA A 276 18.54 4.11 11.39
CA ALA A 276 19.75 3.31 11.58
C ALA A 276 19.72 2.06 10.68
N LEU A 277 20.90 1.70 10.11
CA LEU A 277 21.04 0.52 9.23
C LEU A 277 20.76 -0.82 9.92
N SER A 278 21.01 -0.92 11.22
CA SER A 278 20.84 -2.17 11.96
C SER A 278 20.67 -1.91 13.46
N GLY A 279 20.09 -2.91 14.15
CA GLY A 279 20.17 -3.03 15.61
C GLY A 279 19.14 -2.26 16.41
N THR A 280 18.44 -1.31 15.87
CA THR A 280 17.37 -0.60 16.56
C THR A 280 16.01 -1.03 16.03
N LYS A 281 15.33 -1.76 16.86
CA LYS A 281 13.90 -1.91 16.82
C LYS A 281 13.35 -0.66 17.51
N SER A 282 13.20 0.45 16.79
CA SER A 282 12.74 1.67 17.45
C SER A 282 11.22 1.76 17.49
N GLY A 283 10.53 1.12 16.54
CA GLY A 283 9.10 1.37 16.36
C GLY A 283 8.81 2.86 16.16
N LYS A 284 9.80 3.61 15.70
CA LYS A 284 9.70 5.06 15.55
C LYS A 284 9.06 5.40 14.21
N ASP A 285 8.12 6.29 14.28
CA ASP A 285 7.50 6.93 13.14
C ASP A 285 8.28 8.20 12.76
N TYR A 286 8.72 8.28 11.52
CA TYR A 286 9.49 9.42 10.98
C TYR A 286 8.62 10.40 10.20
N GLY A 287 7.32 10.21 10.13
CA GLY A 287 6.40 11.08 9.39
C GLY A 287 5.38 11.80 10.25
N GLY A 288 5.30 11.48 11.54
CA GLY A 288 4.25 11.95 12.44
C GLY A 288 4.17 13.44 12.72
N ASP A 289 5.18 14.19 12.32
CA ASP A 289 5.27 15.64 12.58
C ASP A 289 4.86 16.49 11.36
N PHE A 290 4.14 15.91 10.37
CA PHE A 290 3.55 16.71 9.32
C PHE A 290 2.48 17.60 9.92
N ASP A 291 2.63 18.90 9.67
CA ASP A 291 1.54 19.83 9.93
C ASP A 291 0.30 19.34 9.14
N LYS A 292 -0.85 19.43 9.78
CA LYS A 292 -2.12 19.06 9.14
C LYS A 292 -2.24 19.82 7.82
N GLY A 293 -2.36 19.09 6.74
CA GLY A 293 -2.44 19.64 5.39
C GLY A 293 -1.14 19.60 4.59
N ASN A 294 -0.04 19.10 5.13
CA ASN A 294 1.25 18.96 4.43
C ASN A 294 1.70 17.51 4.34
N ALA A 295 0.79 16.61 3.98
CA ALA A 295 1.13 15.23 3.72
C ALA A 295 1.95 15.08 2.43
N ALA A 296 2.85 14.12 2.40
CA ALA A 296 3.66 13.86 1.21
C ALA A 296 2.78 13.37 0.06
N ALA A 297 2.94 13.99 -1.11
CA ALA A 297 2.32 13.53 -2.36
C ALA A 297 3.05 12.30 -2.90
N SER A 298 4.37 12.24 -2.67
CA SER A 298 5.18 11.07 -3.01
C SER A 298 6.34 10.91 -2.02
N VAL A 299 6.94 9.75 -2.04
CA VAL A 299 8.09 9.41 -1.17
C VAL A 299 9.14 8.70 -2.01
N GLU A 300 10.38 9.15 -1.86
CA GLU A 300 11.54 8.48 -2.41
C GLU A 300 12.33 7.79 -1.30
N MET A 301 12.78 6.56 -1.56
CA MET A 301 13.55 5.76 -0.60
C MET A 301 14.82 5.22 -1.24
N TYR A 302 15.94 5.28 -0.50
CA TYR A 302 17.21 4.72 -0.91
C TYR A 302 18.05 4.26 0.28
N GLY A 303 19.08 3.50 0.01
CA GLY A 303 19.96 2.95 1.05
C GLY A 303 21.41 3.26 0.85
N ASP A 304 22.16 3.41 1.95
CA ASP A 304 23.61 3.64 1.93
C ASP A 304 24.39 2.57 1.16
N SER A 305 23.85 1.33 1.08
CA SER A 305 24.54 0.23 0.39
C SER A 305 24.49 0.34 -1.14
N ASN A 306 23.48 1.03 -1.68
CA ASN A 306 23.28 1.25 -3.10
C ASN A 306 22.58 2.59 -3.31
N PRO A 307 23.23 3.73 -3.05
CA PRO A 307 22.55 5.02 -3.01
C PRO A 307 21.96 5.48 -4.36
N GLY A 308 22.50 4.95 -5.46
CA GLY A 308 21.94 5.18 -6.80
C GLY A 308 20.64 4.43 -7.08
N PHE A 309 20.23 3.46 -6.25
CA PHE A 309 18.98 2.72 -6.43
C PHE A 309 17.88 3.39 -5.64
N ARG A 310 16.81 3.80 -6.31
CA ARG A 310 15.72 4.58 -5.75
C ARG A 310 14.38 3.86 -5.96
N MET A 311 13.57 3.85 -4.91
CA MET A 311 12.15 3.53 -5.03
C MET A 311 11.34 4.80 -4.77
N HIS A 312 10.53 5.15 -5.74
CA HIS A 312 9.57 6.24 -5.65
C HIS A 312 8.17 5.66 -5.49
N VAL A 313 7.40 6.16 -4.53
CA VAL A 313 6.00 5.79 -4.33
C VAL A 313 5.17 7.06 -4.38
N GLU A 314 4.20 7.07 -5.25
CA GLU A 314 3.32 8.20 -5.51
C GLU A 314 1.86 7.79 -5.36
N VAL A 315 1.09 8.63 -4.68
CA VAL A 315 -0.36 8.49 -4.54
C VAL A 315 -1.00 9.65 -5.28
N TYR A 316 -1.86 9.31 -6.22
CA TYR A 316 -2.66 10.29 -6.95
C TYR A 316 -3.94 10.54 -6.15
N ASP A 317 -4.33 11.79 -6.09
CA ASP A 317 -5.53 12.22 -5.40
C ASP A 317 -6.78 11.86 -6.22
N PRO A 318 -7.50 10.81 -5.89
CA PRO A 318 -8.81 10.58 -6.46
C PRO A 318 -9.81 11.41 -5.66
N GLU A 319 -10.54 12.25 -6.34
CA GLU A 319 -11.51 13.15 -5.74
C GLU A 319 -12.64 12.47 -4.99
N THR A 320 -12.90 11.23 -5.38
CA THR A 320 -13.96 10.41 -4.83
C THR A 320 -13.57 9.76 -3.49
N MET A 321 -12.29 9.74 -3.13
CA MET A 321 -11.85 9.17 -1.88
C MET A 321 -11.73 10.21 -0.76
N CYS A 322 -12.82 10.46 -0.05
CA CYS A 322 -12.85 11.15 1.24
C CYS A 322 -11.99 12.44 1.30
N ASP A 323 -12.31 13.46 0.53
CA ASP A 323 -11.62 14.75 0.57
C ASP A 323 -10.09 14.68 0.36
N GLY A 324 -9.65 13.95 -0.64
CA GLY A 324 -8.26 13.86 -1.02
C GLY A 324 -7.46 12.83 -0.23
N PHE A 325 -7.40 11.60 -0.70
CA PHE A 325 -6.53 10.56 -0.12
C PHE A 325 -5.04 10.90 -0.25
N ARG A 326 -4.68 11.66 -1.25
CA ARG A 326 -3.35 12.22 -1.47
C ARG A 326 -2.86 13.06 -0.28
N TYR A 327 -3.77 13.79 0.34
CA TYR A 327 -3.53 14.56 1.55
C TYR A 327 -3.94 13.75 2.77
N ALA A 328 -3.61 12.46 2.76
CA ALA A 328 -3.71 11.66 3.97
C ALA A 328 -3.21 12.49 5.15
N ASP A 329 -3.93 12.47 6.24
CA ASP A 329 -3.51 13.19 7.44
C ASP A 329 -2.10 12.81 7.84
N LYS A 330 -1.60 11.67 7.31
CA LYS A 330 -0.30 11.15 7.66
C LYS A 330 0.32 10.27 6.58
N THR A 331 1.53 10.61 6.17
CA THR A 331 2.45 9.70 5.48
C THR A 331 3.51 9.27 6.48
N MET A 332 3.65 7.98 6.71
CA MET A 332 4.52 7.43 7.75
C MET A 332 5.61 6.59 7.14
N PHE A 333 6.83 6.75 7.66
CA PHE A 333 7.90 5.80 7.45
C PHE A 333 8.28 5.19 8.80
N TRP A 334 7.94 3.93 8.94
CA TRP A 334 8.05 3.22 10.20
C TRP A 334 9.35 2.43 10.27
N ASP A 335 10.17 2.68 11.30
CA ASP A 335 11.30 1.83 11.66
C ASP A 335 10.77 0.54 12.28
N MET A 336 10.37 -0.40 11.38
CA MET A 336 9.52 -1.53 11.72
C MET A 336 10.22 -2.58 12.57
N ASN A 337 11.46 -2.92 12.19
CA ASN A 337 12.24 -3.94 12.91
C ASN A 337 13.74 -3.76 12.66
N SER A 338 14.56 -4.71 13.13
CA SER A 338 16.02 -4.66 13.00
C SER A 338 16.56 -4.64 11.57
N SER A 339 15.75 -5.00 10.57
CA SER A 339 16.19 -5.18 9.19
C SER A 339 15.37 -4.44 8.15
N GLN A 340 14.19 -3.92 8.52
CA GLN A 340 13.21 -3.40 7.58
C GLN A 340 12.58 -2.10 8.09
N ASN A 341 12.28 -1.23 7.13
CA ASN A 341 11.41 -0.07 7.28
C ASN A 341 10.14 -0.29 6.44
N LYS A 342 9.06 0.40 6.77
CA LYS A 342 7.82 0.32 6.02
C LYS A 342 7.19 1.71 5.82
N LEU A 343 6.88 2.03 4.57
CA LEU A 343 6.14 3.21 4.18
C LEU A 343 4.65 2.94 4.26
N TYR A 344 3.89 3.95 4.67
CA TYR A 344 2.43 3.96 4.70
C TYR A 344 1.93 5.34 4.25
N PHE A 345 0.88 5.33 3.44
CA PHE A 345 0.00 6.48 3.28
C PHE A 345 -1.32 6.17 3.97
N CYS A 346 -1.87 7.09 4.73
CA CYS A 346 -3.13 6.86 5.42
C CYS A 346 -4.05 8.08 5.40
N LYS A 347 -5.32 7.84 5.10
CA LYS A 347 -6.40 8.83 5.18
C LYS A 347 -6.94 8.92 6.61
N PHE A 348 -7.22 7.77 7.20
CA PHE A 348 -7.68 7.66 8.57
C PHE A 348 -6.51 7.18 9.44
N ASP A 349 -6.15 7.97 10.44
CA ASP A 349 -4.92 7.84 11.23
C ASP A 349 -5.12 7.15 12.59
N ASN A 350 -6.21 6.39 12.75
CA ASN A 350 -6.58 5.71 13.99
C ASN A 350 -7.10 6.64 15.11
N SER A 351 -7.42 7.90 14.81
CA SER A 351 -7.87 8.87 15.82
C SER A 351 -9.34 8.71 16.22
N LYS A 352 -10.21 8.40 15.26
CA LYS A 352 -11.65 8.22 15.45
C LYS A 352 -12.25 7.31 14.38
N ALA A 353 -13.45 6.78 14.64
CA ALA A 353 -14.19 6.04 13.64
C ALA A 353 -14.90 6.98 12.66
N HIS A 354 -14.76 6.70 11.38
CA HIS A 354 -15.44 7.41 10.28
C HIS A 354 -16.43 6.46 9.63
N LYS A 355 -17.69 6.88 9.56
CA LYS A 355 -18.74 6.11 8.87
C LYS A 355 -18.58 6.31 7.36
N VAL A 356 -18.58 5.21 6.64
CA VAL A 356 -18.75 5.15 5.19
C VAL A 356 -20.09 4.50 4.92
N GLU A 357 -20.92 5.15 4.13
CA GLU A 357 -22.30 4.71 3.89
C GLU A 357 -22.38 3.75 2.70
N THR A 358 -23.36 2.88 2.73
CA THR A 358 -23.77 2.06 1.59
C THR A 358 -24.00 2.92 0.35
N GLY A 359 -23.44 2.47 -0.79
CA GLY A 359 -23.52 3.20 -2.06
C GLY A 359 -22.41 4.23 -2.27
N THR A 360 -21.54 4.44 -1.27
CA THR A 360 -20.30 5.21 -1.46
C THR A 360 -19.40 4.48 -2.46
N HIS A 361 -18.77 5.24 -3.33
CA HIS A 361 -17.71 4.78 -4.21
C HIS A 361 -16.39 5.47 -3.83
N TRP A 362 -15.29 4.70 -3.78
CA TRP A 362 -13.94 5.23 -3.67
C TRP A 362 -13.09 4.71 -4.82
N ASP A 363 -12.13 5.51 -5.22
CA ASP A 363 -11.05 5.08 -6.09
C ASP A 363 -9.69 5.52 -5.54
N THR A 364 -8.66 4.77 -5.83
CA THR A 364 -7.27 5.10 -5.50
C THR A 364 -6.39 4.79 -6.69
N LEU A 365 -5.36 5.60 -6.88
CA LEU A 365 -4.33 5.35 -7.87
C LEU A 365 -2.96 5.50 -7.23
N THR A 366 -2.15 4.46 -7.33
CA THR A 366 -0.80 4.39 -6.77
C THR A 366 0.20 3.99 -7.83
N ARG A 367 1.40 4.54 -7.76
CA ARG A 367 2.56 4.11 -8.54
C ARG A 367 3.73 3.81 -7.63
N TRP A 368 4.36 2.65 -7.83
CA TRP A 368 5.69 2.33 -7.35
C TRP A 368 6.63 2.31 -8.53
N SER A 369 7.70 3.07 -8.48
CA SER A 369 8.65 3.20 -9.57
C SER A 369 10.08 3.02 -9.07
N PHE A 370 10.83 2.14 -9.72
CA PHE A 370 12.27 2.02 -9.50
C PHE A 370 13.02 2.84 -10.52
N TYR A 371 14.06 3.54 -10.09
CA TYR A 371 14.98 4.21 -11.01
C TYR A 371 16.39 4.26 -10.40
N ARG A 372 17.35 4.57 -11.27
CA ARG A 372 18.71 4.86 -10.84
C ARG A 372 18.89 6.36 -10.86
N ALA A 373 19.25 6.92 -9.71
CA ALA A 373 19.71 8.29 -9.68
C ALA A 373 21.10 8.30 -10.35
N ASP A 374 21.30 9.23 -11.27
CA ASP A 374 22.64 9.56 -11.71
C ASP A 374 23.44 9.96 -10.47
N ASP A 375 24.65 9.42 -10.34
CA ASP A 375 25.53 9.84 -9.28
C ASP A 375 25.65 11.37 -9.41
N ALA A 376 25.02 12.07 -8.48
CA ALA A 376 25.17 13.51 -8.42
C ALA A 376 26.62 13.78 -8.07
N GLU A 377 27.40 14.19 -9.08
CA GLU A 377 28.75 14.72 -8.91
C GLU A 377 28.76 15.94 -7.98
#